data_b51c9f6508024958f75b5aee8f63c726
#
_entry.id   b51c9f6508024958f75b5aee8f63c726
#
_cell.length_a   1.000
_cell.length_b   1.000
_cell.length_c   1.000
_cell.angle_alpha   90.00
_cell.angle_beta   90.00
_cell.angle_gamma   90.00
#
_symmetry.space_group_name_H-M   'P 1'
#
loop_
_entity.id
_entity.type
_entity.pdbx_description
1 polymer ?
#
loop_
_entity_poly.entity_id
_entity_poly.type
_entity_poly.pdbx_seq_one_letter_code
_entity_poly.pdbx_strand_id
1 'polypeptide(L)'
;PPPPPPTHSLSSRPVPAPQNFISEVRNCTNKEQERARVDKELANIRTKFKQGARISNYQKKKYCWKLLYIYMLGYEVEFGHMEAVSLVSSDNFPEKQVGYMVTTVLLNESHEFIRLVINSIQKDLNSRNEDFQCLALNAISNLGGREFAEALAADVMKTLCNSSCRPVVRKKAALCLLRLYRKNPDAVLADAWAPKMFSLLDERDLGVLLSLMTLLCALASNDPEGYELCQPKAVRVMERLTAAQPDVLPEYTFYGIPSPWLQVKTLRALQYFGSPEDPLVREGLLRVLERIVNSDAEHKNVNKSNAVQSVLIEAVALAMHVNAPHDLLSKSVQMLGRSVGVQEANVRYVGLDQLGRLSSVPEVQDLMRGEQAKIVSALKDSDISIRRRALDLMYAICDQTNSRQILKELLGYLSTADFSIREDLAVKIAILAERFAESLRYYVEVVAELVDKAGEFVSDDICHRVVQIVTNNPDLQVF
;
A
#
# COMPACT_ATOMS: atom_id res chain seq x y z
N PRO A 1 -44.34 29.82 -44.81
CA PRO A 1 -43.29 29.37 -43.86
C PRO A 1 -42.80 30.60 -43.11
N PRO A 2 -42.72 30.50 -41.76
CA PRO A 2 -42.20 31.61 -40.95
C PRO A 2 -40.68 31.73 -41.17
N PRO A 3 -40.09 32.93 -40.98
CA PRO A 3 -38.66 33.14 -41.12
C PRO A 3 -37.87 32.39 -40.04
N PRO A 4 -36.63 31.97 -40.30
CA PRO A 4 -35.80 31.27 -39.33
C PRO A 4 -35.45 32.20 -38.15
N PRO A 5 -35.32 31.66 -36.92
CA PRO A 5 -34.97 32.47 -35.76
C PRO A 5 -33.55 33.04 -35.92
N PRO A 6 -33.28 34.23 -35.33
CA PRO A 6 -31.99 34.86 -35.43
C PRO A 6 -30.93 34.01 -34.78
N THR A 7 -29.88 33.73 -35.53
CA THR A 7 -28.63 33.10 -35.01
C THR A 7 -28.01 34.06 -34.00
N HIS A 8 -28.16 33.73 -32.71
CA HIS A 8 -27.38 34.38 -31.67
C HIS A 8 -25.92 34.10 -31.96
N SER A 9 -25.19 35.10 -32.43
CA SER A 9 -23.75 35.13 -32.42
C SER A 9 -23.31 34.85 -30.99
N LEU A 10 -22.66 33.70 -30.79
CA LEU A 10 -21.93 33.39 -29.56
C LEU A 10 -20.91 34.52 -29.38
N SER A 11 -21.27 35.54 -28.59
CA SER A 11 -20.32 36.53 -28.10
C SER A 11 -19.20 35.73 -27.40
N SER A 12 -18.03 35.78 -28.01
CA SER A 12 -16.81 35.19 -27.45
C SER A 12 -16.61 35.79 -26.06
N ARG A 13 -17.01 35.04 -25.01
CA ARG A 13 -16.60 35.37 -23.65
C ARG A 13 -15.07 35.40 -23.66
N PRO A 14 -14.43 36.46 -23.14
CA PRO A 14 -12.98 36.53 -23.10
C PRO A 14 -12.47 35.32 -22.32
N VAL A 15 -11.66 34.49 -22.98
CA VAL A 15 -11.05 33.31 -22.37
C VAL A 15 -10.29 33.76 -21.11
N PRO A 16 -10.50 33.17 -19.95
CA PRO A 16 -9.78 33.54 -18.73
C PRO A 16 -8.26 33.52 -18.96
N ALA A 17 -7.59 34.57 -18.56
CA ALA A 17 -6.19 34.79 -18.90
C ALA A 17 -5.19 33.65 -18.55
N PRO A 18 -5.41 32.73 -17.57
CA PRO A 18 -4.58 31.53 -17.42
C PRO A 18 -4.67 30.57 -18.59
N GLN A 19 -5.85 30.44 -19.21
CA GLN A 19 -6.09 29.56 -20.35
C GLN A 19 -5.30 29.99 -21.59
N ASN A 20 -5.13 31.30 -21.84
CA ASN A 20 -4.34 31.80 -22.95
C ASN A 20 -2.86 31.38 -22.78
N PHE A 21 -2.29 31.57 -21.58
CA PHE A 21 -0.91 31.19 -21.30
C PHE A 21 -0.71 29.67 -21.49
N ILE A 22 -1.62 28.86 -20.96
CA ILE A 22 -1.58 27.39 -21.10
C ILE A 22 -1.64 26.99 -22.58
N SER A 23 -2.52 27.62 -23.36
CA SER A 23 -2.65 27.36 -24.81
C SER A 23 -1.39 27.74 -25.57
N GLU A 24 -0.78 28.88 -25.23
CA GLU A 24 0.46 29.34 -25.87
C GLU A 24 1.61 28.37 -25.59
N VAL A 25 1.76 27.92 -24.34
CA VAL A 25 2.79 26.93 -23.96
C VAL A 25 2.57 25.57 -24.66
N ARG A 26 1.30 25.10 -24.75
CA ARG A 26 0.97 23.85 -25.46
C ARG A 26 1.21 23.90 -26.95
N ASN A 27 1.17 25.09 -27.55
CA ASN A 27 1.41 25.30 -28.99
C ASN A 27 2.90 25.49 -29.33
N CYS A 28 3.82 25.50 -28.34
CA CYS A 28 5.24 25.55 -28.60
C CYS A 28 5.70 24.27 -29.30
N THR A 29 6.49 24.43 -30.36
CA THR A 29 6.96 23.30 -31.18
C THR A 29 8.23 22.65 -30.67
N ASN A 30 8.99 23.35 -29.82
CA ASN A 30 10.20 22.85 -29.20
C ASN A 30 10.37 23.37 -27.76
N LYS A 31 11.33 22.75 -27.04
CA LYS A 31 11.59 23.05 -25.63
C LYS A 31 12.18 24.46 -25.42
N GLU A 32 12.88 24.97 -26.38
CA GLU A 32 13.48 26.32 -26.32
C GLU A 32 12.42 27.41 -26.38
N GLN A 33 11.42 27.28 -27.29
CA GLN A 33 10.28 28.19 -27.37
C GLN A 33 9.42 28.13 -26.09
N GLU A 34 9.19 26.93 -25.57
CA GLU A 34 8.48 26.75 -24.32
C GLU A 34 9.19 27.49 -23.19
N ARG A 35 10.51 27.29 -23.03
CA ARG A 35 11.33 27.96 -22.01
C ARG A 35 11.29 29.47 -22.15
N ALA A 36 11.50 29.99 -23.36
CA ALA A 36 11.47 31.44 -23.62
C ALA A 36 10.08 32.03 -23.26
N ARG A 37 8.98 31.30 -23.55
CA ARG A 37 7.63 31.75 -23.20
C ARG A 37 7.40 31.72 -21.69
N VAL A 38 7.90 30.69 -20.99
CA VAL A 38 7.83 30.56 -19.52
C VAL A 38 8.62 31.67 -18.86
N ASP A 39 9.86 31.92 -19.27
CA ASP A 39 10.73 32.96 -18.72
C ASP A 39 10.11 34.36 -18.86
N LYS A 40 9.50 34.63 -20.01
CA LYS A 40 8.76 35.89 -20.24
C LYS A 40 7.58 36.02 -19.25
N GLU A 41 6.85 34.93 -18.99
CA GLU A 41 5.71 34.98 -18.06
C GLU A 41 6.20 35.12 -16.61
N LEU A 42 7.27 34.42 -16.21
CA LEU A 42 7.87 34.57 -14.89
C LEU A 42 8.33 36.00 -14.63
N ALA A 43 8.96 36.66 -15.63
CA ALA A 43 9.36 38.08 -15.54
C ALA A 43 8.15 39.01 -15.38
N ASN A 44 7.06 38.74 -16.14
CA ASN A 44 5.81 39.49 -16.03
C ASN A 44 5.19 39.32 -14.62
N ILE A 45 5.09 38.10 -14.13
CA ILE A 45 4.51 37.83 -12.79
C ILE A 45 5.34 38.51 -11.70
N ARG A 46 6.69 38.40 -11.78
CA ARG A 46 7.62 39.01 -10.84
C ARG A 46 7.45 40.54 -10.79
N THR A 47 7.29 41.17 -11.95
CA THR A 47 7.02 42.62 -12.06
C THR A 47 5.66 42.98 -11.45
N LYS A 48 4.64 42.16 -11.64
CA LYS A 48 3.31 42.39 -11.03
C LYS A 48 3.38 42.26 -9.51
N PHE A 49 4.03 41.23 -8.97
CA PHE A 49 4.13 41.01 -7.52
C PHE A 49 4.93 42.13 -6.82
N LYS A 50 5.89 42.77 -7.48
CA LYS A 50 6.57 43.96 -6.96
C LYS A 50 5.61 45.15 -6.71
N GLN A 51 4.40 45.16 -7.30
CA GLN A 51 3.40 46.21 -7.04
C GLN A 51 2.74 46.09 -5.64
N GLY A 52 2.99 44.99 -4.93
CA GLY A 52 2.62 44.78 -3.53
C GLY A 52 1.10 44.90 -3.27
N ALA A 53 0.72 45.76 -2.33
CA ALA A 53 -0.67 45.93 -1.88
C ALA A 53 -1.65 46.43 -2.95
N ARG A 54 -1.17 46.85 -4.12
CA ARG A 54 -2.03 47.28 -5.23
C ARG A 54 -2.64 46.14 -6.03
N ILE A 55 -2.22 44.90 -5.78
CA ILE A 55 -2.70 43.72 -6.49
C ILE A 55 -3.91 43.14 -5.75
N SER A 56 -5.05 43.00 -6.43
CA SER A 56 -6.24 42.33 -5.87
C SER A 56 -5.98 40.81 -5.66
N ASN A 57 -6.70 40.21 -4.71
CA ASN A 57 -6.66 38.77 -4.49
C ASN A 57 -7.01 37.96 -5.75
N TYR A 58 -7.93 38.45 -6.60
CA TYR A 58 -8.23 37.85 -7.89
C TYR A 58 -6.98 37.78 -8.80
N GLN A 59 -6.20 38.86 -8.84
CA GLN A 59 -4.96 38.89 -9.63
C GLN A 59 -3.88 37.99 -9.01
N LYS A 60 -3.72 38.01 -7.67
CA LYS A 60 -2.83 37.08 -6.98
C LYS A 60 -3.18 35.63 -7.31
N LYS A 61 -4.44 35.24 -7.20
CA LYS A 61 -4.94 33.92 -7.56
C LYS A 61 -4.56 33.53 -8.99
N LYS A 62 -4.79 34.43 -9.97
CA LYS A 62 -4.44 34.19 -11.38
C LYS A 62 -2.95 33.93 -11.58
N TYR A 63 -2.08 34.71 -10.93
CA TYR A 63 -0.64 34.57 -11.09
C TYR A 63 -0.12 33.34 -10.31
N CYS A 64 -0.63 33.07 -9.13
CA CYS A 64 -0.32 31.86 -8.37
C CYS A 64 -0.67 30.59 -9.16
N TRP A 65 -1.82 30.55 -9.87
CA TRP A 65 -2.17 29.46 -10.79
C TRP A 65 -1.12 29.26 -11.90
N LYS A 66 -0.63 30.35 -12.48
CA LYS A 66 0.40 30.28 -13.51
C LYS A 66 1.71 29.75 -12.96
N LEU A 67 2.13 30.20 -11.76
CA LEU A 67 3.34 29.70 -11.10
C LEU A 67 3.23 28.19 -10.82
N LEU A 68 2.07 27.73 -10.33
CA LEU A 68 1.83 26.31 -10.10
C LEU A 68 1.93 25.52 -11.41
N TYR A 69 1.34 26.02 -12.51
CA TYR A 69 1.44 25.35 -13.80
C TYR A 69 2.88 25.30 -14.32
N ILE A 70 3.63 26.36 -14.18
CA ILE A 70 5.07 26.44 -14.55
C ILE A 70 5.87 25.42 -13.74
N TYR A 71 5.63 25.35 -12.44
CA TYR A 71 6.29 24.36 -11.58
C TYR A 71 5.96 22.91 -12.00
N MET A 72 4.71 22.64 -12.35
CA MET A 72 4.27 21.32 -12.84
C MET A 72 4.91 20.93 -14.19
N LEU A 73 5.35 21.90 -15.01
CA LEU A 73 6.11 21.66 -16.23
C LEU A 73 7.57 21.32 -15.96
N GLY A 74 8.03 21.39 -14.69
CA GLY A 74 9.39 21.09 -14.28
C GLY A 74 10.33 22.31 -14.23
N TYR A 75 9.79 23.54 -14.30
CA TYR A 75 10.58 24.75 -14.11
C TYR A 75 10.62 25.18 -12.65
N GLU A 76 11.77 25.65 -12.19
CA GLU A 76 11.91 26.16 -10.82
C GLU A 76 11.17 27.47 -10.61
N VAL A 77 10.52 27.61 -9.44
CA VAL A 77 9.75 28.78 -9.04
C VAL A 77 10.19 29.20 -7.64
N GLU A 78 11.02 30.23 -7.56
CA GLU A 78 11.62 30.73 -6.30
C GLU A 78 10.90 31.92 -5.66
N PHE A 79 9.74 32.30 -6.16
CA PHE A 79 8.99 33.49 -5.71
C PHE A 79 7.48 33.27 -5.77
N GLY A 80 6.72 34.17 -5.15
CA GLY A 80 5.25 34.09 -5.10
C GLY A 80 4.71 33.35 -3.87
N HIS A 81 5.60 32.90 -2.98
CA HIS A 81 5.22 32.20 -1.75
C HIS A 81 4.39 33.08 -0.81
N MET A 82 4.77 34.35 -0.63
CA MET A 82 4.04 35.31 0.22
C MET A 82 2.65 35.62 -0.32
N GLU A 83 2.51 35.72 -1.64
CA GLU A 83 1.22 35.92 -2.29
C GLU A 83 0.32 34.72 -2.12
N ALA A 84 0.87 33.48 -2.23
CA ALA A 84 0.14 32.26 -1.96
C ALA A 84 -0.31 32.17 -0.50
N VAL A 85 0.58 32.44 0.46
CA VAL A 85 0.25 32.48 1.91
C VAL A 85 -0.81 33.54 2.19
N SER A 86 -0.72 34.72 1.57
CA SER A 86 -1.74 35.77 1.69
C SER A 86 -3.13 35.29 1.20
N LEU A 87 -3.20 34.49 0.15
CA LEU A 87 -4.45 33.91 -0.37
C LEU A 87 -5.06 32.87 0.59
N VAL A 88 -4.24 32.13 1.35
CA VAL A 88 -4.73 31.19 2.38
C VAL A 88 -5.62 31.90 3.41
N SER A 89 -5.33 33.16 3.75
CA SER A 89 -6.08 33.95 4.71
C SER A 89 -7.37 34.56 4.13
N SER A 90 -7.67 34.39 2.82
CA SER A 90 -8.89 34.93 2.19
C SER A 90 -10.15 34.22 2.71
N ASP A 91 -11.25 34.98 2.88
CA ASP A 91 -12.56 34.41 3.20
C ASP A 91 -13.32 33.93 1.94
N ASN A 92 -12.78 34.17 0.74
CA ASN A 92 -13.31 33.68 -0.53
C ASN A 92 -12.75 32.30 -0.83
N PHE A 93 -13.60 31.26 -0.87
CA PHE A 93 -13.19 29.87 -1.10
C PHE A 93 -12.30 29.65 -2.34
N PRO A 94 -12.63 30.14 -3.55
CA PRO A 94 -11.77 29.99 -4.74
C PRO A 94 -10.37 30.61 -4.61
N GLU A 95 -10.20 31.65 -3.79
CA GLU A 95 -8.91 32.28 -3.53
C GLU A 95 -8.12 31.48 -2.49
N LYS A 96 -8.77 31.14 -1.37
CA LYS A 96 -8.23 30.27 -0.32
C LYS A 96 -7.78 28.92 -0.86
N GLN A 97 -8.58 28.28 -1.70
CA GLN A 97 -8.25 27.00 -2.34
C GLN A 97 -6.94 27.09 -3.15
N VAL A 98 -6.79 28.12 -3.97
CA VAL A 98 -5.57 28.33 -4.74
C VAL A 98 -4.38 28.63 -3.83
N GLY A 99 -4.57 29.44 -2.79
CA GLY A 99 -3.56 29.69 -1.77
C GLY A 99 -3.04 28.39 -1.16
N TYR A 100 -3.94 27.53 -0.68
CA TYR A 100 -3.57 26.22 -0.12
C TYR A 100 -2.87 25.31 -1.13
N MET A 101 -3.40 25.22 -2.37
CA MET A 101 -2.81 24.36 -3.40
C MET A 101 -1.37 24.79 -3.72
N VAL A 102 -1.15 26.09 -3.96
CA VAL A 102 0.17 26.61 -4.32
C VAL A 102 1.13 26.49 -3.15
N THR A 103 0.69 26.83 -1.94
CA THR A 103 1.48 26.68 -0.72
C THR A 103 1.93 25.24 -0.50
N THR A 104 1.03 24.26 -0.67
CA THR A 104 1.36 22.84 -0.45
C THR A 104 2.28 22.23 -1.52
N VAL A 105 2.39 22.86 -2.67
CA VAL A 105 3.26 22.40 -3.76
C VAL A 105 4.62 23.11 -3.76
N LEU A 106 4.63 24.43 -3.49
CA LEU A 106 5.86 25.23 -3.56
C LEU A 106 6.64 25.29 -2.25
N LEU A 107 5.98 25.07 -1.09
CA LEU A 107 6.67 25.03 0.21
C LEU A 107 6.95 23.58 0.64
N ASN A 108 8.03 23.41 1.35
CA ASN A 108 8.37 22.16 2.05
C ASN A 108 8.32 22.38 3.58
N GLU A 109 8.44 21.30 4.35
CA GLU A 109 8.34 21.33 5.82
C GLU A 109 9.40 22.19 6.52
N SER A 110 10.49 22.53 5.83
CA SER A 110 11.61 23.32 6.38
C SER A 110 11.59 24.79 5.94
N HIS A 111 10.59 25.21 5.16
CA HIS A 111 10.55 26.55 4.60
C HIS A 111 10.17 27.58 5.67
N GLU A 112 10.84 28.73 5.68
CA GLU A 112 10.64 29.81 6.69
C GLU A 112 9.19 30.33 6.81
N PHE A 113 8.41 30.30 5.71
CA PHE A 113 7.03 30.74 5.69
C PHE A 113 6.04 29.72 6.27
N ILE A 114 6.48 28.53 6.65
CA ILE A 114 5.60 27.49 7.22
C ILE A 114 4.90 28.00 8.50
N ARG A 115 5.60 28.72 9.34
CA ARG A 115 5.03 29.28 10.59
C ARG A 115 3.88 30.26 10.34
N LEU A 116 3.95 31.03 9.25
CA LEU A 116 2.86 31.95 8.87
C LEU A 116 1.61 31.18 8.43
N VAL A 117 1.79 30.02 7.83
CA VAL A 117 0.69 29.17 7.35
C VAL A 117 -0.01 28.48 8.52
N ILE A 118 0.72 28.08 9.58
CA ILE A 118 0.16 27.39 10.76
C ILE A 118 -1.00 28.16 11.36
N ASN A 119 -0.85 29.46 11.60
CA ASN A 119 -1.92 30.28 12.19
C ASN A 119 -3.19 30.32 11.33
N SER A 120 -3.02 30.42 10.00
CA SER A 120 -4.16 30.42 9.07
C SER A 120 -4.85 29.06 9.04
N ILE A 121 -4.07 27.99 9.04
CA ILE A 121 -4.57 26.61 9.12
C ILE A 121 -5.36 26.39 10.41
N GLN A 122 -4.83 26.82 11.56
CA GLN A 122 -5.50 26.67 12.85
C GLN A 122 -6.84 27.43 12.89
N LYS A 123 -6.87 28.64 12.34
CA LYS A 123 -8.13 29.41 12.19
C LYS A 123 -9.15 28.64 11.36
N ASP A 124 -8.74 28.11 10.22
CA ASP A 124 -9.62 27.39 9.30
C ASP A 124 -10.08 26.04 9.84
N LEU A 125 -9.20 25.33 10.57
CA LEU A 125 -9.54 24.07 11.22
C LEU A 125 -10.60 24.24 12.32
N ASN A 126 -10.57 25.38 13.04
CA ASN A 126 -11.54 25.74 14.08
C ASN A 126 -12.76 26.52 13.55
N SER A 127 -12.87 26.74 12.24
CA SER A 127 -13.99 27.41 11.62
C SER A 127 -15.25 26.52 11.58
N ARG A 128 -16.42 27.12 11.39
CA ARG A 128 -17.68 26.39 11.15
C ARG A 128 -17.84 25.93 9.69
N ASN A 129 -16.96 26.42 8.80
CA ASN A 129 -17.01 26.07 7.38
C ASN A 129 -16.20 24.79 7.15
N GLU A 130 -16.91 23.71 6.86
CA GLU A 130 -16.30 22.38 6.64
C GLU A 130 -15.40 22.30 5.40
N ASP A 131 -15.67 23.14 4.38
CA ASP A 131 -14.80 23.22 3.21
C ASP A 131 -13.44 23.82 3.58
N PHE A 132 -13.43 24.80 4.46
CA PHE A 132 -12.19 25.38 5.01
C PHE A 132 -11.46 24.38 5.89
N GLN A 133 -12.19 23.65 6.75
CA GLN A 133 -11.60 22.54 7.54
C GLN A 133 -10.95 21.48 6.63
N CYS A 134 -11.63 21.10 5.53
CA CYS A 134 -11.09 20.15 4.57
C CYS A 134 -9.82 20.65 3.86
N LEU A 135 -9.76 21.95 3.50
CA LEU A 135 -8.56 22.56 2.91
C LEU A 135 -7.41 22.58 3.91
N ALA A 136 -7.67 22.96 5.16
CA ALA A 136 -6.69 22.97 6.25
C ALA A 136 -6.12 21.57 6.51
N LEU A 137 -6.98 20.56 6.65
CA LEU A 137 -6.56 19.16 6.84
C LEU A 137 -5.73 18.62 5.67
N ASN A 138 -6.08 18.96 4.43
CA ASN A 138 -5.27 18.60 3.27
C ASN A 138 -3.89 19.27 3.32
N ALA A 139 -3.83 20.55 3.67
CA ALA A 139 -2.56 21.28 3.79
C ALA A 139 -1.66 20.66 4.87
N ILE A 140 -2.22 20.33 6.04
CA ILE A 140 -1.48 19.64 7.10
C ILE A 140 -0.96 18.30 6.61
N SER A 141 -1.79 17.52 5.89
CA SER A 141 -1.39 16.21 5.38
C SER A 141 -0.24 16.29 4.36
N ASN A 142 -0.15 17.36 3.58
CA ASN A 142 0.89 17.54 2.57
C ASN A 142 2.17 18.16 3.12
N LEU A 143 2.05 19.20 3.95
CA LEU A 143 3.16 19.96 4.52
C LEU A 143 3.63 19.44 5.89
N GLY A 144 2.78 18.63 6.56
CA GLY A 144 2.94 18.24 7.95
C GLY A 144 4.33 17.69 8.26
N GLY A 145 5.14 18.51 8.93
CA GLY A 145 6.39 18.18 9.56
C GLY A 145 6.25 18.18 11.08
N ARG A 146 7.38 18.16 11.79
CA ARG A 146 7.41 18.13 13.26
C ARG A 146 6.73 19.36 13.89
N GLU A 147 7.00 20.56 13.37
CA GLU A 147 6.38 21.81 13.85
C GLU A 147 4.85 21.78 13.72
N PHE A 148 4.32 21.21 12.62
CA PHE A 148 2.88 21.03 12.44
C PHE A 148 2.30 20.03 13.44
N ALA A 149 3.01 18.96 13.73
CA ALA A 149 2.55 17.96 14.69
C ALA A 149 2.44 18.56 16.10
N GLU A 150 3.45 19.30 16.53
CA GLU A 150 3.48 19.97 17.84
C GLU A 150 2.37 21.03 17.96
N ALA A 151 2.13 21.81 16.90
CA ALA A 151 1.18 22.92 16.93
C ALA A 151 -0.28 22.50 16.72
N LEU A 152 -0.56 21.48 15.88
CA LEU A 152 -1.90 21.24 15.34
C LEU A 152 -2.48 19.86 15.66
N ALA A 153 -1.70 18.90 16.18
CA ALA A 153 -2.20 17.55 16.44
C ALA A 153 -3.42 17.55 17.38
N ALA A 154 -3.42 18.38 18.41
CA ALA A 154 -4.53 18.51 19.35
C ALA A 154 -5.83 19.01 18.68
N ASP A 155 -5.73 20.00 17.78
CA ASP A 155 -6.88 20.53 17.03
C ASP A 155 -7.41 19.50 16.02
N VAL A 156 -6.52 18.75 15.36
CA VAL A 156 -6.90 17.65 14.45
C VAL A 156 -7.60 16.53 15.24
N MET A 157 -7.09 16.14 16.40
CA MET A 157 -7.74 15.16 17.29
C MET A 157 -9.14 15.62 17.72
N LYS A 158 -9.28 16.88 18.11
CA LYS A 158 -10.56 17.48 18.47
C LYS A 158 -11.56 17.41 17.32
N THR A 159 -11.13 17.73 16.09
CA THR A 159 -11.96 17.65 14.89
C THR A 159 -12.38 16.21 14.59
N LEU A 160 -11.48 15.23 14.75
CA LEU A 160 -11.77 13.81 14.55
C LEU A 160 -12.82 13.30 15.57
N CYS A 161 -12.69 13.68 16.84
CA CYS A 161 -13.60 13.26 17.90
C CYS A 161 -14.96 13.97 17.86
N ASN A 162 -15.10 15.06 17.11
CA ASN A 162 -16.33 15.81 17.04
C ASN A 162 -17.37 15.12 16.16
N SER A 163 -18.38 14.49 16.77
CA SER A 163 -19.47 13.82 16.08
C SER A 163 -20.37 14.76 15.25
N SER A 164 -20.33 16.07 15.51
CA SER A 164 -21.08 17.07 14.74
C SER A 164 -20.43 17.39 13.38
N CYS A 165 -19.15 17.05 13.19
CA CYS A 165 -18.50 17.22 11.89
C CYS A 165 -18.97 16.16 10.90
N ARG A 166 -19.14 16.56 9.63
CA ARG A 166 -19.49 15.60 8.57
C ARG A 166 -18.44 14.52 8.41
N PRO A 167 -18.82 13.31 7.95
CA PRO A 167 -17.90 12.19 7.76
C PRO A 167 -16.66 12.55 6.90
N VAL A 168 -16.82 13.41 5.88
CA VAL A 168 -15.70 13.81 5.02
C VAL A 168 -14.59 14.55 5.77
N VAL A 169 -14.95 15.39 6.74
CA VAL A 169 -13.99 16.13 7.58
C VAL A 169 -13.28 15.15 8.51
N ARG A 170 -14.05 14.26 9.16
CA ARG A 170 -13.52 13.25 10.10
C ARG A 170 -12.58 12.25 9.40
N LYS A 171 -12.92 11.79 8.18
CA LYS A 171 -12.03 10.97 7.32
C LYS A 171 -10.68 11.64 7.11
N LYS A 172 -10.71 12.92 6.70
CA LYS A 172 -9.48 13.71 6.47
C LYS A 172 -8.71 13.94 7.77
N ALA A 173 -9.39 14.19 8.89
CA ALA A 173 -8.75 14.37 10.19
C ALA A 173 -8.01 13.10 10.64
N ALA A 174 -8.59 11.90 10.46
CA ALA A 174 -7.93 10.65 10.79
C ALA A 174 -6.65 10.42 9.96
N LEU A 175 -6.71 10.65 8.64
CA LEU A 175 -5.55 10.50 7.75
C LEU A 175 -4.50 11.61 7.98
N CYS A 176 -4.94 12.82 8.33
CA CYS A 176 -4.07 13.91 8.71
C CYS A 176 -3.31 13.58 10.00
N LEU A 177 -4.00 13.05 11.02
CA LEU A 177 -3.37 12.63 12.26
C LEU A 177 -2.34 11.51 12.04
N LEU A 178 -2.64 10.57 11.14
CA LEU A 178 -1.69 9.54 10.70
C LEU A 178 -0.40 10.16 10.12
N ARG A 179 -0.53 11.19 9.30
CA ARG A 179 0.64 11.89 8.75
C ARG A 179 1.47 12.57 9.83
N LEU A 180 0.82 13.28 10.76
CA LEU A 180 1.48 13.95 11.88
C LEU A 180 2.17 12.95 12.79
N TYR A 181 1.51 11.83 13.12
CA TYR A 181 2.07 10.75 13.91
C TYR A 181 3.35 10.17 13.29
N ARG A 182 3.36 9.94 11.98
CA ARG A 182 4.55 9.44 11.26
C ARG A 182 5.74 10.42 11.28
N LYS A 183 5.47 11.72 11.44
CA LYS A 183 6.51 12.76 11.55
C LYS A 183 6.96 13.02 12.96
N ASN A 184 6.05 12.89 13.92
CA ASN A 184 6.31 13.03 15.34
C ASN A 184 5.41 12.09 16.14
N PRO A 185 5.87 10.87 16.50
CA PRO A 185 5.09 9.92 17.28
C PRO A 185 4.64 10.45 18.64
N ASP A 186 5.43 11.32 19.26
CA ASP A 186 5.13 11.90 20.58
C ASP A 186 3.88 12.81 20.58
N ALA A 187 3.41 13.22 19.39
CA ALA A 187 2.18 14.00 19.27
C ALA A 187 0.91 13.19 19.58
N VAL A 188 0.99 11.84 19.58
CA VAL A 188 -0.15 10.93 19.81
C VAL A 188 0.28 9.83 20.80
N LEU A 189 0.26 10.12 22.08
CA LEU A 189 0.62 9.17 23.14
C LEU A 189 -0.52 8.18 23.38
N ALA A 190 -0.19 6.88 23.49
CA ALA A 190 -1.16 5.79 23.65
C ALA A 190 -2.06 5.98 24.87
N ASP A 191 -1.50 6.30 26.04
CA ASP A 191 -2.26 6.49 27.30
C ASP A 191 -3.43 7.47 27.15
N ALA A 192 -3.22 8.57 26.44
CA ALA A 192 -4.23 9.59 26.23
C ALA A 192 -5.16 9.32 25.05
N TRP A 193 -4.70 8.52 24.08
CA TRP A 193 -5.36 8.37 22.80
C TRP A 193 -6.08 7.02 22.60
N ALA A 194 -5.58 5.93 23.18
CA ALA A 194 -6.19 4.62 23.04
C ALA A 194 -7.66 4.54 23.50
N PRO A 195 -8.06 5.14 24.64
CA PRO A 195 -9.48 5.18 25.03
C PRO A 195 -10.38 5.94 24.03
N LYS A 196 -9.85 6.99 23.40
CA LYS A 196 -10.56 7.75 22.36
C LYS A 196 -10.69 6.92 21.09
N MET A 197 -9.60 6.25 20.66
CA MET A 197 -9.60 5.35 19.52
C MET A 197 -10.61 4.23 19.71
N PHE A 198 -10.63 3.59 20.90
CA PHE A 198 -11.62 2.58 21.25
C PHE A 198 -13.06 3.09 21.06
N SER A 199 -13.37 4.31 21.55
CA SER A 199 -14.71 4.90 21.38
C SER A 199 -15.04 5.22 19.93
N LEU A 200 -14.06 5.68 19.15
CA LEU A 200 -14.22 6.03 17.72
C LEU A 200 -14.50 4.80 16.84
N LEU A 201 -14.09 3.59 17.27
CA LEU A 201 -14.36 2.36 16.52
C LEU A 201 -15.85 1.92 16.54
N ASP A 202 -16.71 2.57 17.32
CA ASP A 202 -18.17 2.40 17.25
C ASP A 202 -18.82 3.17 16.08
N GLU A 203 -18.04 3.82 15.26
CA GLU A 203 -18.48 4.60 14.10
C GLU A 203 -19.35 3.78 13.13
N ARG A 204 -20.38 4.42 12.58
CA ARG A 204 -21.29 3.80 11.59
C ARG A 204 -20.88 4.08 10.15
N ASP A 205 -20.31 5.27 9.86
CA ASP A 205 -19.80 5.59 8.51
C ASP A 205 -18.56 4.74 8.20
N LEU A 206 -18.69 3.83 7.23
CA LEU A 206 -17.63 2.89 6.86
C LEU A 206 -16.39 3.59 6.29
N GLY A 207 -16.54 4.77 5.71
CA GLY A 207 -15.39 5.53 5.21
C GLY A 207 -14.60 6.20 6.35
N VAL A 208 -15.26 6.69 7.40
CA VAL A 208 -14.58 7.15 8.62
C VAL A 208 -13.90 5.98 9.29
N LEU A 209 -14.58 4.85 9.40
CA LEU A 209 -14.05 3.63 10.00
C LEU A 209 -12.81 3.09 9.25
N LEU A 210 -12.81 3.15 7.91
CA LEU A 210 -11.64 2.81 7.10
C LEU A 210 -10.44 3.71 7.40
N SER A 211 -10.67 5.01 7.56
CA SER A 211 -9.63 5.97 7.92
C SER A 211 -9.10 5.74 9.34
N LEU A 212 -9.99 5.42 10.28
CA LEU A 212 -9.63 5.05 11.66
C LEU A 212 -8.84 3.75 11.72
N MET A 213 -9.24 2.70 10.99
CA MET A 213 -8.48 1.45 10.91
C MET A 213 -7.10 1.65 10.27
N THR A 214 -6.99 2.59 9.30
CA THR A 214 -5.70 2.94 8.71
C THR A 214 -4.79 3.64 9.73
N LEU A 215 -5.35 4.50 10.57
CA LEU A 215 -4.63 5.13 11.69
C LEU A 215 -4.26 4.09 12.76
N LEU A 216 -5.20 3.22 13.15
CA LEU A 216 -4.97 2.16 14.13
C LEU A 216 -3.84 1.21 13.70
N CYS A 217 -3.78 0.82 12.43
CA CYS A 217 -2.66 0.03 11.90
C CYS A 217 -1.29 0.68 12.18
N ALA A 218 -1.18 1.99 12.02
CA ALA A 218 0.09 2.68 12.24
C ALA A 218 0.40 2.85 13.75
N LEU A 219 -0.62 3.06 14.57
CA LEU A 219 -0.47 3.19 16.01
C LEU A 219 -0.09 1.82 16.63
N ALA A 220 -0.85 0.78 16.31
CA ALA A 220 -0.63 -0.57 16.82
C ALA A 220 0.66 -1.22 16.28
N SER A 221 1.17 -0.81 15.09
CA SER A 221 2.46 -1.30 14.60
C SER A 221 3.66 -0.86 15.44
N ASN A 222 3.53 0.27 16.16
CA ASN A 222 4.59 0.81 17.02
C ASN A 222 4.38 0.50 18.49
N ASP A 223 3.13 0.40 18.91
CA ASP A 223 2.74 0.14 20.30
C ASP A 223 1.51 -0.78 20.34
N PRO A 224 1.71 -2.10 20.13
CA PRO A 224 0.62 -3.07 20.15
C PRO A 224 -0.11 -3.13 21.51
N GLU A 225 0.64 -3.13 22.59
CA GLU A 225 0.12 -3.27 23.95
C GLU A 225 -0.78 -2.07 24.33
N GLY A 226 -0.33 -0.85 24.03
CA GLY A 226 -1.10 0.36 24.30
C GLY A 226 -2.45 0.44 23.58
N TYR A 227 -2.60 -0.26 22.46
CA TYR A 227 -3.85 -0.26 21.66
C TYR A 227 -4.61 -1.59 21.69
N GLU A 228 -4.19 -2.57 22.49
CA GLU A 228 -4.82 -3.90 22.58
C GLU A 228 -6.32 -3.83 22.90
N LEU A 229 -6.72 -2.86 23.74
CA LEU A 229 -8.13 -2.62 24.04
C LEU A 229 -9.03 -2.42 22.80
N CYS A 230 -8.44 -2.04 21.63
CA CYS A 230 -9.17 -1.88 20.38
C CYS A 230 -9.49 -3.21 19.67
N GLN A 231 -8.82 -4.32 20.03
CA GLN A 231 -8.95 -5.62 19.39
C GLN A 231 -10.41 -6.14 19.37
N PRO A 232 -11.18 -6.17 20.49
CA PRO A 232 -12.55 -6.65 20.48
C PRO A 232 -13.46 -5.85 19.55
N LYS A 233 -13.23 -4.54 19.43
CA LYS A 233 -14.00 -3.68 18.51
C LYS A 233 -13.69 -3.99 17.05
N ALA A 234 -12.40 -4.20 16.72
CA ALA A 234 -11.98 -4.58 15.39
C ALA A 234 -12.59 -5.93 14.97
N VAL A 235 -12.66 -6.92 15.88
CA VAL A 235 -13.34 -8.19 15.65
C VAL A 235 -14.83 -7.97 15.36
N ARG A 236 -15.54 -7.17 16.17
CA ARG A 236 -16.96 -6.82 15.94
C ARG A 236 -17.20 -6.15 14.59
N VAL A 237 -16.28 -5.28 14.14
CA VAL A 237 -16.37 -4.69 12.80
C VAL A 237 -16.33 -5.77 11.73
N MET A 238 -15.43 -6.75 11.86
CA MET A 238 -15.34 -7.87 10.91
C MET A 238 -16.57 -8.77 10.97
N GLU A 239 -17.08 -9.11 12.15
CA GLU A 239 -18.33 -9.89 12.31
C GLU A 239 -19.51 -9.23 11.57
N ARG A 240 -19.63 -7.90 11.68
CA ARG A 240 -20.67 -7.13 10.99
C ARG A 240 -20.50 -7.13 9.47
N LEU A 241 -19.27 -6.99 8.95
CA LEU A 241 -18.99 -6.96 7.52
C LEU A 241 -19.10 -8.35 6.85
N THR A 242 -18.83 -9.43 7.60
CA THR A 242 -18.86 -10.81 7.11
C THR A 242 -20.18 -11.54 7.47
N ALA A 243 -21.16 -10.83 8.02
CA ALA A 243 -22.49 -11.42 8.30
C ALA A 243 -23.16 -11.90 7.00
N ALA A 244 -24.10 -12.85 7.12
CA ALA A 244 -24.83 -13.37 5.95
C ALA A 244 -25.64 -12.28 5.22
N GLN A 245 -26.14 -11.29 5.97
CA GLN A 245 -26.80 -10.09 5.45
C GLN A 245 -26.16 -8.86 6.08
N PRO A 246 -25.04 -8.36 5.53
CA PRO A 246 -24.37 -7.20 6.08
C PRO A 246 -25.18 -5.93 5.79
N ASP A 247 -25.40 -5.13 6.83
CA ASP A 247 -26.01 -3.80 6.70
C ASP A 247 -24.95 -2.80 6.17
N VAL A 248 -24.76 -2.81 4.85
CA VAL A 248 -23.78 -1.98 4.15
C VAL A 248 -24.43 -1.25 2.98
N LEU A 249 -24.30 0.06 2.95
CA LEU A 249 -24.81 0.88 1.85
C LEU A 249 -24.18 0.48 0.50
N PRO A 250 -24.92 0.55 -0.62
CA PRO A 250 -24.42 0.18 -1.94
C PRO A 250 -23.15 0.92 -2.35
N GLU A 251 -22.97 2.15 -1.93
CA GLU A 251 -21.77 2.99 -2.19
C GLU A 251 -20.48 2.44 -1.54
N TYR A 252 -20.60 1.63 -0.49
CA TYR A 252 -19.49 0.94 0.17
C TYR A 252 -19.37 -0.53 -0.26
N THR A 253 -20.14 -0.97 -1.25
CA THR A 253 -20.11 -2.34 -1.77
C THR A 253 -19.37 -2.37 -3.10
N PHE A 254 -18.32 -3.18 -3.21
CA PHE A 254 -17.53 -3.32 -4.43
C PHE A 254 -17.78 -4.69 -5.07
N TYR A 255 -18.43 -4.72 -6.23
CA TYR A 255 -18.83 -5.96 -6.92
C TYR A 255 -19.54 -6.99 -6.03
N GLY A 256 -20.40 -6.52 -5.10
CA GLY A 256 -21.12 -7.35 -4.16
C GLY A 256 -20.33 -7.75 -2.90
N ILE A 257 -19.11 -7.27 -2.73
CA ILE A 257 -18.31 -7.48 -1.51
C ILE A 257 -18.45 -6.26 -0.61
N PRO A 258 -18.87 -6.42 0.66
CA PRO A 258 -19.03 -5.33 1.61
C PRO A 258 -17.67 -4.72 1.99
N SER A 259 -17.42 -3.50 1.59
CA SER A 259 -16.25 -2.69 1.96
C SER A 259 -14.92 -3.48 2.04
N PRO A 260 -14.41 -4.07 0.95
CA PRO A 260 -13.24 -4.97 0.99
C PRO A 260 -11.99 -4.27 1.54
N TRP A 261 -11.80 -2.98 1.26
CA TRP A 261 -10.67 -2.20 1.80
C TRP A 261 -10.71 -2.09 3.33
N LEU A 262 -11.92 -1.93 3.92
CA LEU A 262 -12.08 -1.90 5.36
C LEU A 262 -11.81 -3.29 5.97
N GLN A 263 -12.29 -4.36 5.33
CA GLN A 263 -11.98 -5.72 5.75
C GLN A 263 -10.47 -5.97 5.78
N VAL A 264 -9.77 -5.67 4.69
CA VAL A 264 -8.30 -5.80 4.60
C VAL A 264 -7.60 -4.99 5.68
N LYS A 265 -7.99 -3.72 5.90
CA LYS A 265 -7.37 -2.88 6.93
C LYS A 265 -7.63 -3.36 8.34
N THR A 266 -8.84 -3.88 8.61
CA THR A 266 -9.19 -4.42 9.92
C THR A 266 -8.44 -5.72 10.21
N LEU A 267 -8.34 -6.63 9.23
CA LEU A 267 -7.55 -7.85 9.35
C LEU A 267 -6.06 -7.55 9.59
N ARG A 268 -5.50 -6.54 8.91
CA ARG A 268 -4.13 -6.07 9.16
C ARG A 268 -3.94 -5.47 10.55
N ALA A 269 -4.91 -4.67 11.03
CA ALA A 269 -4.85 -4.12 12.37
C ALA A 269 -4.81 -5.24 13.42
N LEU A 270 -5.60 -6.29 13.22
CA LEU A 270 -5.66 -7.45 14.11
C LEU A 270 -4.35 -8.27 14.13
N GLN A 271 -3.53 -8.22 13.07
CA GLN A 271 -2.23 -8.90 13.03
C GLN A 271 -1.16 -8.23 13.91
N TYR A 272 -1.39 -7.02 14.40
CA TYR A 272 -0.48 -6.38 15.36
C TYR A 272 -0.73 -6.82 16.80
N PHE A 273 -1.93 -7.33 17.09
CA PHE A 273 -2.30 -7.83 18.42
C PHE A 273 -2.06 -9.32 18.53
N GLY A 274 -1.82 -9.81 19.75
CA GLY A 274 -1.75 -11.25 20.03
C GLY A 274 -3.09 -11.96 19.82
N SER A 275 -3.12 -13.27 20.07
CA SER A 275 -4.38 -14.01 20.12
C SER A 275 -5.27 -13.43 21.25
N PRO A 276 -6.56 -13.14 20.99
CA PRO A 276 -7.43 -12.58 22.02
C PRO A 276 -7.47 -13.44 23.29
N GLU A 277 -7.30 -12.79 24.44
CA GLU A 277 -7.39 -13.47 25.75
C GLU A 277 -8.86 -13.81 26.12
N ASP A 278 -9.81 -12.93 25.76
CA ASP A 278 -11.23 -13.16 25.96
C ASP A 278 -11.73 -14.28 25.02
N PRO A 279 -12.23 -15.42 25.59
CA PRO A 279 -12.71 -16.54 24.80
C PRO A 279 -13.83 -16.18 23.80
N LEU A 280 -14.70 -15.22 24.15
CA LEU A 280 -15.80 -14.80 23.27
C LEU A 280 -15.26 -14.01 22.07
N VAL A 281 -14.27 -13.15 22.28
CA VAL A 281 -13.61 -12.40 21.21
C VAL A 281 -12.84 -13.35 20.29
N ARG A 282 -12.14 -14.32 20.88
CA ARG A 282 -11.39 -15.34 20.14
C ARG A 282 -12.33 -16.20 19.27
N GLU A 283 -13.42 -16.67 19.84
CA GLU A 283 -14.42 -17.44 19.08
C GLU A 283 -15.05 -16.61 17.96
N GLY A 284 -15.36 -15.33 18.23
CA GLY A 284 -15.84 -14.38 17.21
C GLY A 284 -14.85 -14.22 16.07
N LEU A 285 -13.56 -14.06 16.38
CA LEU A 285 -12.49 -13.96 15.40
C LEU A 285 -12.35 -15.23 14.54
N LEU A 286 -12.34 -16.40 15.16
CA LEU A 286 -12.26 -17.68 14.44
C LEU A 286 -13.47 -17.87 13.50
N ARG A 287 -14.69 -17.56 13.95
CA ARG A 287 -15.89 -17.60 13.08
C ARG A 287 -15.76 -16.67 11.87
N VAL A 288 -15.19 -15.46 12.04
CA VAL A 288 -14.92 -14.53 10.94
C VAL A 288 -13.94 -15.14 9.93
N LEU A 289 -12.82 -15.68 10.42
CA LEU A 289 -11.80 -16.31 9.58
C LEU A 289 -12.37 -17.51 8.82
N GLU A 290 -13.13 -18.37 9.48
CA GLU A 290 -13.80 -19.51 8.85
C GLU A 290 -14.77 -19.09 7.73
N ARG A 291 -15.57 -18.03 7.95
CA ARG A 291 -16.46 -17.50 6.91
C ARG A 291 -15.71 -17.02 5.69
N ILE A 292 -14.58 -16.31 5.88
CA ILE A 292 -13.76 -15.78 4.79
C ILE A 292 -13.10 -16.93 4.04
N VAL A 293 -12.46 -17.87 4.74
CA VAL A 293 -11.74 -18.99 4.13
C VAL A 293 -12.71 -19.96 3.40
N ASN A 294 -13.92 -20.14 3.91
CA ASN A 294 -14.95 -20.96 3.26
C ASN A 294 -15.72 -20.23 2.15
N SER A 295 -15.46 -18.93 1.93
CA SER A 295 -16.11 -18.18 0.85
C SER A 295 -15.62 -18.65 -0.51
N ASP A 296 -16.51 -18.60 -1.51
CA ASP A 296 -16.13 -18.95 -2.90
C ASP A 296 -15.19 -17.87 -3.45
N ALA A 297 -13.94 -18.24 -3.71
CA ALA A 297 -12.90 -17.29 -4.18
C ALA A 297 -12.86 -17.17 -5.70
N GLU A 298 -13.48 -18.12 -6.42
CA GLU A 298 -13.49 -18.15 -7.88
C GLU A 298 -14.73 -17.45 -8.44
N HIS A 299 -14.52 -16.30 -9.06
CA HIS A 299 -15.59 -15.56 -9.73
C HIS A 299 -15.22 -15.24 -11.16
N LYS A 300 -16.21 -15.30 -12.07
CA LYS A 300 -16.03 -14.90 -13.49
C LYS A 300 -15.62 -13.42 -13.64
N ASN A 301 -16.02 -12.56 -12.71
CA ASN A 301 -15.64 -11.15 -12.71
C ASN A 301 -14.29 -10.97 -12.01
N VAL A 302 -13.28 -10.52 -12.75
CA VAL A 302 -11.89 -10.31 -12.27
C VAL A 302 -11.83 -9.36 -11.08
N ASN A 303 -12.58 -8.25 -11.10
CA ASN A 303 -12.57 -7.28 -9.99
C ASN A 303 -13.15 -7.87 -8.70
N LYS A 304 -14.23 -8.67 -8.83
CA LYS A 304 -14.80 -9.39 -7.69
C LYS A 304 -13.81 -10.43 -7.15
N SER A 305 -13.21 -11.22 -8.02
CA SER A 305 -12.19 -12.21 -7.67
C SER A 305 -11.02 -11.55 -6.92
N ASN A 306 -10.47 -10.46 -7.46
CA ASN A 306 -9.36 -9.75 -6.83
C ASN A 306 -9.72 -9.18 -5.44
N ALA A 307 -10.93 -8.69 -5.25
CA ALA A 307 -11.39 -8.20 -3.96
C ALA A 307 -11.50 -9.34 -2.93
N VAL A 308 -12.10 -10.48 -3.31
CA VAL A 308 -12.22 -11.66 -2.44
C VAL A 308 -10.84 -12.22 -2.11
N GLN A 309 -9.96 -12.36 -3.10
CA GLN A 309 -8.59 -12.84 -2.89
C GLN A 309 -7.79 -11.94 -1.95
N SER A 310 -7.95 -10.61 -2.07
CA SER A 310 -7.27 -9.67 -1.17
C SER A 310 -7.70 -9.83 0.29
N VAL A 311 -8.99 -10.04 0.54
CA VAL A 311 -9.53 -10.30 1.89
C VAL A 311 -9.06 -11.66 2.41
N LEU A 312 -9.12 -12.70 1.56
CA LEU A 312 -8.68 -14.06 1.89
C LEU A 312 -7.21 -14.10 2.32
N ILE A 313 -6.32 -13.45 1.57
CA ILE A 313 -4.90 -13.41 1.85
C ILE A 313 -4.61 -12.80 3.25
N GLU A 314 -5.27 -11.70 3.58
CA GLU A 314 -5.11 -11.07 4.90
C GLU A 314 -5.73 -11.92 6.02
N ALA A 315 -6.84 -12.62 5.75
CA ALA A 315 -7.44 -13.54 6.71
C ALA A 315 -6.55 -14.75 7.00
N VAL A 316 -5.90 -15.30 5.98
CA VAL A 316 -4.92 -16.39 6.15
C VAL A 316 -3.70 -15.93 6.94
N ALA A 317 -3.17 -14.74 6.64
CA ALA A 317 -2.06 -14.16 7.39
C ALA A 317 -2.44 -13.99 8.89
N LEU A 318 -3.65 -13.54 9.17
CA LEU A 318 -4.14 -13.42 10.55
C LEU A 318 -4.37 -14.80 11.20
N ALA A 319 -4.90 -15.79 10.47
CA ALA A 319 -5.10 -17.15 10.98
C ALA A 319 -3.78 -17.78 11.45
N MET A 320 -2.69 -17.57 10.70
CA MET A 320 -1.34 -17.99 11.11
C MET A 320 -0.89 -17.27 12.38
N HIS A 321 -1.08 -15.94 12.42
CA HIS A 321 -0.62 -15.10 13.52
C HIS A 321 -1.28 -15.46 14.87
N VAL A 322 -2.56 -15.81 14.86
CA VAL A 322 -3.32 -16.17 16.08
C VAL A 322 -3.27 -17.66 16.40
N ASN A 323 -2.43 -18.45 15.72
CA ASN A 323 -2.34 -19.92 15.86
C ASN A 323 -3.75 -20.56 15.77
N ALA A 324 -4.40 -20.37 14.63
CA ALA A 324 -5.74 -20.91 14.37
C ALA A 324 -5.75 -22.45 14.37
N PRO A 325 -6.91 -23.09 14.62
CA PRO A 325 -7.00 -24.55 14.59
C PRO A 325 -6.53 -25.16 13.26
N HIS A 326 -5.95 -26.36 13.33
CA HIS A 326 -5.38 -27.08 12.19
C HIS A 326 -6.33 -27.17 10.98
N ASP A 327 -7.64 -27.41 11.23
CA ASP A 327 -8.64 -27.51 10.16
C ASP A 327 -8.75 -26.20 9.36
N LEU A 328 -8.67 -25.06 10.03
CA LEU A 328 -8.71 -23.75 9.38
C LEU A 328 -7.42 -23.47 8.58
N LEU A 329 -6.26 -23.84 9.14
CA LEU A 329 -4.98 -23.73 8.43
C LEU A 329 -4.93 -24.65 7.21
N SER A 330 -5.44 -25.88 7.34
CA SER A 330 -5.54 -26.84 6.22
C SER A 330 -6.38 -26.29 5.07
N LYS A 331 -7.56 -25.75 5.35
CA LYS A 331 -8.39 -25.08 4.33
C LYS A 331 -7.69 -23.87 3.73
N SER A 332 -6.94 -23.11 4.53
CA SER A 332 -6.16 -21.96 4.06
C SER A 332 -5.12 -22.36 3.02
N VAL A 333 -4.38 -23.46 3.25
CA VAL A 333 -3.43 -24.01 2.27
C VAL A 333 -4.13 -24.37 0.96
N GLN A 334 -5.24 -25.08 1.02
CA GLN A 334 -6.00 -25.48 -0.16
C GLN A 334 -6.49 -24.24 -0.97
N MET A 335 -6.97 -23.22 -0.28
CA MET A 335 -7.45 -21.99 -0.91
C MET A 335 -6.30 -21.20 -1.56
N LEU A 336 -5.16 -21.08 -0.88
CA LEU A 336 -3.96 -20.47 -1.46
C LEU A 336 -3.42 -21.27 -2.64
N GLY A 337 -3.44 -22.60 -2.57
CA GLY A 337 -3.07 -23.47 -3.68
C GLY A 337 -3.93 -23.26 -4.93
N ARG A 338 -5.21 -22.90 -4.78
CA ARG A 338 -6.06 -22.46 -5.91
C ARG A 338 -5.62 -21.10 -6.45
N SER A 339 -5.23 -20.16 -5.56
CA SER A 339 -4.76 -18.83 -5.95
C SER A 339 -3.49 -18.86 -6.82
N VAL A 340 -2.65 -19.90 -6.68
CA VAL A 340 -1.47 -20.11 -7.57
C VAL A 340 -1.86 -20.38 -9.02
N GLY A 341 -3.06 -20.95 -9.28
CA GLY A 341 -3.58 -21.22 -10.61
C GLY A 341 -4.39 -20.10 -11.26
N VAL A 342 -4.59 -18.96 -10.58
CA VAL A 342 -5.41 -17.84 -11.08
C VAL A 342 -4.69 -17.09 -12.20
N GLN A 343 -5.44 -16.52 -13.15
CA GLN A 343 -4.90 -15.80 -14.31
C GLN A 343 -4.10 -14.53 -13.92
N GLU A 344 -4.50 -13.83 -12.84
CA GLU A 344 -3.88 -12.60 -12.36
C GLU A 344 -2.51 -12.85 -11.72
N ALA A 345 -1.43 -12.29 -12.28
CA ALA A 345 -0.06 -12.48 -11.82
C ALA A 345 0.17 -12.05 -10.37
N ASN A 346 -0.42 -10.93 -9.97
CA ASN A 346 -0.30 -10.43 -8.59
C ASN A 346 -0.91 -11.40 -7.56
N VAL A 347 -2.02 -12.04 -7.89
CA VAL A 347 -2.68 -13.03 -7.02
C VAL A 347 -1.82 -14.27 -6.90
N ARG A 348 -1.24 -14.78 -8.01
CA ARG A 348 -0.30 -15.91 -7.98
C ARG A 348 0.92 -15.62 -7.11
N TYR A 349 1.52 -14.45 -7.31
CA TYR A 349 2.69 -14.02 -6.54
C TYR A 349 2.41 -14.01 -5.03
N VAL A 350 1.32 -13.33 -4.62
CA VAL A 350 0.97 -13.21 -3.19
C VAL A 350 0.52 -14.56 -2.63
N GLY A 351 -0.17 -15.39 -3.41
CA GLY A 351 -0.52 -16.77 -3.03
C GLY A 351 0.72 -17.60 -2.70
N LEU A 352 1.74 -17.57 -3.55
CA LEU A 352 3.03 -18.24 -3.31
C LEU A 352 3.78 -17.66 -2.10
N ASP A 353 3.77 -16.35 -1.92
CA ASP A 353 4.37 -15.68 -0.75
C ASP A 353 3.73 -16.15 0.56
N GLN A 354 2.41 -16.23 0.62
CA GLN A 354 1.69 -16.70 1.81
C GLN A 354 1.90 -18.20 2.04
N LEU A 355 1.94 -19.02 1.00
CA LEU A 355 2.31 -20.43 1.11
C LEU A 355 3.74 -20.59 1.66
N GLY A 356 4.67 -19.74 1.23
CA GLY A 356 6.03 -19.70 1.77
C GLY A 356 6.08 -19.39 3.26
N ARG A 357 5.24 -18.50 3.74
CA ARG A 357 5.11 -18.22 5.19
C ARG A 357 4.49 -19.38 5.94
N LEU A 358 3.46 -20.01 5.38
CA LEU A 358 2.83 -21.20 5.98
C LEU A 358 3.77 -22.39 6.06
N SER A 359 4.73 -22.53 5.14
CA SER A 359 5.68 -23.65 5.16
C SER A 359 6.58 -23.70 6.41
N SER A 360 6.68 -22.58 7.14
CA SER A 360 7.38 -22.55 8.43
C SER A 360 6.58 -23.15 9.60
N VAL A 361 5.29 -23.46 9.40
CA VAL A 361 4.41 -24.09 10.40
C VAL A 361 4.48 -25.63 10.23
N PRO A 362 5.03 -26.38 11.19
CA PRO A 362 5.29 -27.82 11.03
C PRO A 362 4.03 -28.63 10.70
N GLU A 363 2.88 -28.29 11.32
CA GLU A 363 1.62 -29.00 11.16
C GLU A 363 1.03 -28.88 9.74
N VAL A 364 1.52 -27.93 8.94
CA VAL A 364 1.01 -27.63 7.61
C VAL A 364 1.90 -28.17 6.49
N GLN A 365 3.11 -28.61 6.81
CA GLN A 365 4.08 -29.10 5.81
C GLN A 365 3.54 -30.28 4.98
N ASP A 366 2.86 -31.23 5.62
CA ASP A 366 2.26 -32.38 4.91
C ASP A 366 1.18 -31.96 3.91
N LEU A 367 0.43 -30.91 4.22
CA LEU A 367 -0.61 -30.37 3.34
C LEU A 367 -0.01 -29.65 2.11
N MET A 368 1.16 -29.02 2.31
CA MET A 368 1.90 -28.36 1.24
C MET A 368 2.39 -29.33 0.16
N ARG A 369 2.69 -30.58 0.54
CA ARG A 369 3.06 -31.64 -0.44
C ARG A 369 1.93 -31.90 -1.44
N GLY A 370 0.66 -31.79 -1.00
CA GLY A 370 -0.49 -31.91 -1.90
C GLY A 370 -0.53 -30.83 -2.98
N GLU A 371 0.07 -29.66 -2.73
CA GLU A 371 0.11 -28.53 -3.67
C GLU A 371 1.40 -28.47 -4.51
N GLN A 372 2.37 -29.40 -4.28
CA GLN A 372 3.70 -29.40 -4.92
C GLN A 372 3.62 -29.30 -6.46
N ALA A 373 2.71 -30.03 -7.09
CA ALA A 373 2.58 -30.00 -8.55
C ALA A 373 2.23 -28.60 -9.10
N LYS A 374 1.42 -27.84 -8.39
CA LYS A 374 1.06 -26.45 -8.75
C LYS A 374 2.25 -25.51 -8.57
N ILE A 375 3.02 -25.72 -7.47
CA ILE A 375 4.22 -24.92 -7.18
C ILE A 375 5.27 -25.16 -8.27
N VAL A 376 5.50 -26.42 -8.66
CA VAL A 376 6.40 -26.79 -9.79
C VAL A 376 5.95 -26.13 -11.09
N SER A 377 4.63 -26.08 -11.36
CA SER A 377 4.13 -25.41 -12.56
C SER A 377 4.42 -23.91 -12.56
N ALA A 378 4.45 -23.26 -11.39
CA ALA A 378 4.77 -21.85 -11.25
C ALA A 378 6.24 -21.50 -11.54
N LEU A 379 7.17 -22.49 -11.54
CA LEU A 379 8.54 -22.30 -12.02
C LEU A 379 8.60 -21.99 -13.52
N LYS A 380 7.53 -22.28 -14.27
CA LYS A 380 7.40 -22.02 -15.72
C LYS A 380 6.54 -20.80 -16.03
N ASP A 381 6.21 -19.99 -15.03
CA ASP A 381 5.42 -18.77 -15.21
C ASP A 381 6.15 -17.75 -16.10
N SER A 382 5.38 -16.92 -16.81
CA SER A 382 5.93 -15.84 -17.63
C SER A 382 6.62 -14.76 -16.80
N ASP A 383 6.17 -14.54 -15.55
CA ASP A 383 6.70 -13.52 -14.62
C ASP A 383 7.86 -14.09 -13.79
N ILE A 384 9.01 -13.43 -13.88
CA ILE A 384 10.23 -13.81 -13.15
C ILE A 384 10.05 -13.75 -11.61
N SER A 385 9.23 -12.84 -11.11
CA SER A 385 8.99 -12.69 -9.67
C SER A 385 8.21 -13.89 -9.13
N ILE A 386 7.28 -14.42 -9.93
CA ILE A 386 6.52 -15.64 -9.61
C ILE A 386 7.45 -16.84 -9.62
N ARG A 387 8.32 -16.98 -10.64
CA ARG A 387 9.31 -18.08 -10.71
C ARG A 387 10.25 -18.08 -9.50
N ARG A 388 10.73 -16.90 -9.07
CA ARG A 388 11.56 -16.78 -7.84
C ARG A 388 10.81 -17.22 -6.60
N ARG A 389 9.56 -16.78 -6.42
CA ARG A 389 8.74 -17.21 -5.28
C ARG A 389 8.43 -18.70 -5.28
N ALA A 390 8.19 -19.28 -6.47
CA ALA A 390 8.03 -20.74 -6.62
C ALA A 390 9.31 -21.48 -6.21
N LEU A 391 10.48 -21.00 -6.62
CA LEU A 391 11.78 -21.55 -6.22
C LEU A 391 12.00 -21.48 -4.72
N ASP A 392 11.73 -20.30 -4.11
CA ASP A 392 11.83 -20.12 -2.65
C ASP A 392 10.93 -21.09 -1.90
N LEU A 393 9.70 -21.26 -2.37
CA LEU A 393 8.73 -22.17 -1.78
C LEU A 393 9.15 -23.64 -1.95
N MET A 394 9.61 -24.05 -3.11
CA MET A 394 10.14 -25.40 -3.35
C MET A 394 11.30 -25.73 -2.42
N TYR A 395 12.21 -24.75 -2.21
CA TYR A 395 13.30 -24.88 -1.25
C TYR A 395 12.78 -25.05 0.19
N ALA A 396 11.76 -24.27 0.58
CA ALA A 396 11.22 -24.28 1.93
C ALA A 396 10.43 -25.57 2.28
N ILE A 397 9.74 -26.18 1.30
CA ILE A 397 8.96 -27.41 1.50
C ILE A 397 9.76 -28.71 1.30
N CYS A 398 11.04 -28.59 0.95
CA CYS A 398 11.91 -29.75 0.75
C CYS A 398 12.25 -30.42 2.08
N ASP A 399 12.04 -31.71 2.15
CA ASP A 399 12.38 -32.56 3.28
C ASP A 399 13.00 -33.90 2.84
N GLN A 400 13.34 -34.78 3.80
CA GLN A 400 13.93 -36.09 3.52
C GLN A 400 13.06 -36.94 2.58
N THR A 401 11.73 -36.79 2.62
CA THR A 401 10.81 -37.70 1.88
C THR A 401 10.60 -37.27 0.44
N ASN A 402 10.70 -35.97 0.13
CA ASN A 402 10.43 -35.40 -1.20
C ASN A 402 11.67 -34.84 -1.89
N SER A 403 12.83 -34.83 -1.21
CA SER A 403 14.08 -34.23 -1.72
C SER A 403 14.49 -34.74 -3.08
N ARG A 404 14.38 -36.05 -3.32
CA ARG A 404 14.75 -36.65 -4.61
C ARG A 404 13.92 -36.14 -5.78
N GLN A 405 12.62 -36.00 -5.56
CA GLN A 405 11.73 -35.46 -6.58
C GLN A 405 11.97 -33.96 -6.82
N ILE A 406 12.12 -33.18 -5.73
CA ILE A 406 12.38 -31.75 -5.80
C ILE A 406 13.71 -31.47 -6.50
N LEU A 407 14.79 -32.16 -6.12
CA LEU A 407 16.10 -31.98 -6.75
C LEU A 407 16.04 -32.28 -8.25
N LYS A 408 15.35 -33.37 -8.66
CA LYS A 408 15.14 -33.68 -10.07
C LYS A 408 14.40 -32.58 -10.84
N GLU A 409 13.34 -32.00 -10.26
CA GLU A 409 12.59 -30.90 -10.88
C GLU A 409 13.44 -29.62 -10.97
N LEU A 410 14.21 -29.29 -9.94
CA LEU A 410 15.09 -28.12 -9.93
C LEU A 410 16.25 -28.24 -10.91
N LEU A 411 16.90 -29.43 -11.00
CA LEU A 411 17.92 -29.73 -12.01
C LEU A 411 17.37 -29.69 -13.42
N GLY A 412 16.12 -30.16 -13.62
CA GLY A 412 15.41 -30.04 -14.88
C GLY A 412 15.14 -28.59 -15.27
N TYR A 413 14.72 -27.77 -14.29
CA TYR A 413 14.46 -26.35 -14.50
C TYR A 413 15.72 -25.54 -14.78
N LEU A 414 16.87 -25.90 -14.19
CA LEU A 414 18.15 -25.20 -14.36
C LEU A 414 18.56 -25.00 -15.81
N SER A 415 18.28 -25.95 -16.69
CA SER A 415 18.59 -25.87 -18.12
C SER A 415 17.79 -24.79 -18.88
N THR A 416 16.60 -24.43 -18.37
CA THR A 416 15.69 -23.46 -18.98
C THR A 416 15.56 -22.15 -18.18
N ALA A 417 16.17 -22.09 -17.01
CA ALA A 417 16.09 -20.94 -16.10
C ALA A 417 16.76 -19.70 -16.69
N ASP A 418 16.21 -18.52 -16.36
CA ASP A 418 16.83 -17.24 -16.68
C ASP A 418 18.18 -17.09 -15.99
N PHE A 419 19.12 -16.42 -16.66
CA PHE A 419 20.46 -16.16 -16.13
C PHE A 419 20.43 -15.57 -14.71
N SER A 420 19.51 -14.63 -14.45
CA SER A 420 19.37 -13.94 -13.14
C SER A 420 18.85 -14.82 -11.98
N ILE A 421 18.40 -16.05 -12.28
CA ILE A 421 17.92 -17.02 -11.28
C ILE A 421 18.90 -18.19 -11.12
N ARG A 422 19.75 -18.46 -12.12
CA ARG A 422 20.61 -19.63 -12.15
C ARG A 422 21.55 -19.75 -10.96
N GLU A 423 22.15 -18.64 -10.54
CA GLU A 423 23.04 -18.60 -9.38
C GLU A 423 22.31 -19.02 -8.09
N ASP A 424 21.16 -18.37 -7.81
CA ASP A 424 20.33 -18.70 -6.65
C ASP A 424 19.82 -20.16 -6.70
N LEU A 425 19.42 -20.63 -7.88
CA LEU A 425 18.98 -22.00 -8.12
C LEU A 425 20.12 -23.01 -7.87
N ALA A 426 21.32 -22.76 -8.38
CA ALA A 426 22.47 -23.62 -8.19
C ALA A 426 22.85 -23.75 -6.70
N VAL A 427 22.90 -22.64 -5.99
CA VAL A 427 23.15 -22.61 -4.54
C VAL A 427 22.08 -23.41 -3.77
N LYS A 428 20.81 -23.20 -4.06
CA LYS A 428 19.70 -23.93 -3.43
C LYS A 428 19.76 -25.44 -3.71
N ILE A 429 20.05 -25.85 -4.94
CA ILE A 429 20.22 -27.28 -5.28
C ILE A 429 21.36 -27.89 -4.48
N ALA A 430 22.52 -27.22 -4.39
CA ALA A 430 23.68 -27.71 -3.65
C ALA A 430 23.38 -27.88 -2.15
N ILE A 431 22.71 -26.87 -1.54
CA ILE A 431 22.31 -26.93 -0.12
C ILE A 431 21.31 -28.07 0.13
N LEU A 432 20.30 -28.23 -0.73
CA LEU A 432 19.32 -29.30 -0.58
C LEU A 432 19.93 -30.68 -0.75
N ALA A 433 20.85 -30.82 -1.71
CA ALA A 433 21.59 -32.07 -1.91
C ALA A 433 22.43 -32.41 -0.69
N GLU A 434 23.18 -31.45 -0.12
CA GLU A 434 23.98 -31.65 1.09
C GLU A 434 23.12 -32.03 2.30
N ARG A 435 21.96 -31.37 2.44
CA ARG A 435 21.09 -31.53 3.61
C ARG A 435 20.25 -32.80 3.60
N PHE A 436 19.80 -33.24 2.42
CA PHE A 436 18.74 -34.23 2.27
C PHE A 436 19.10 -35.41 1.34
N ALA A 437 20.34 -35.49 0.80
CA ALA A 437 20.75 -36.68 0.02
C ALA A 437 20.67 -37.95 0.85
N GLU A 438 20.03 -38.98 0.30
CA GLU A 438 19.88 -40.30 0.93
C GLU A 438 21.21 -41.03 1.12
N SER A 439 22.20 -40.76 0.26
CA SER A 439 23.52 -41.35 0.27
C SER A 439 24.57 -40.42 -0.31
N LEU A 440 25.84 -40.63 0.05
CA LEU A 440 26.96 -39.88 -0.53
C LEU A 440 27.04 -40.05 -2.05
N ARG A 441 26.67 -41.23 -2.55
CA ARG A 441 26.62 -41.51 -3.99
C ARG A 441 25.60 -40.59 -4.67
N TYR A 442 24.37 -40.51 -4.14
CA TYR A 442 23.33 -39.66 -4.71
C TYR A 442 23.71 -38.18 -4.62
N TYR A 443 24.38 -37.76 -3.52
CA TYR A 443 24.93 -36.40 -3.41
C TYR A 443 25.89 -36.08 -4.56
N VAL A 444 26.87 -37.00 -4.81
CA VAL A 444 27.85 -36.84 -5.88
C VAL A 444 27.17 -36.79 -7.27
N GLU A 445 26.17 -37.66 -7.53
CA GLU A 445 25.39 -37.66 -8.77
C GLU A 445 24.69 -36.30 -9.01
N VAL A 446 24.01 -35.75 -7.99
CA VAL A 446 23.31 -34.46 -8.06
C VAL A 446 24.28 -33.32 -8.31
N VAL A 447 25.41 -33.26 -7.59
CA VAL A 447 26.39 -32.18 -7.74
C VAL A 447 27.13 -32.30 -9.07
N ALA A 448 27.44 -33.49 -9.55
CA ALA A 448 28.01 -33.68 -10.89
C ALA A 448 27.09 -33.18 -11.99
N GLU A 449 25.79 -33.51 -11.91
CA GLU A 449 24.78 -32.98 -12.85
C GLU A 449 24.62 -31.46 -12.72
N LEU A 450 24.72 -30.91 -11.52
CA LEU A 450 24.68 -29.46 -11.28
C LEU A 450 25.87 -28.76 -11.95
N VAL A 451 27.09 -29.30 -11.78
CA VAL A 451 28.30 -28.75 -12.39
C VAL A 451 28.25 -28.86 -13.94
N ASP A 452 27.75 -29.96 -14.47
CA ASP A 452 27.57 -30.13 -15.93
C ASP A 452 26.63 -29.07 -16.52
N LYS A 453 25.52 -28.78 -15.83
CA LYS A 453 24.49 -27.84 -16.33
C LYS A 453 24.75 -26.37 -16.01
N ALA A 454 25.45 -26.07 -14.96
CA ALA A 454 25.63 -24.70 -14.44
C ALA A 454 26.95 -24.51 -13.69
N GLY A 455 28.06 -25.12 -14.15
CA GLY A 455 29.35 -25.06 -13.47
C GLY A 455 29.87 -23.64 -13.22
N GLU A 456 29.55 -22.70 -14.09
CA GLU A 456 29.91 -21.28 -13.91
C GLU A 456 29.27 -20.61 -12.69
N PHE A 457 28.17 -21.19 -12.15
CA PHE A 457 27.44 -20.70 -10.96
C PHE A 457 27.71 -21.54 -9.71
N VAL A 458 28.50 -22.58 -9.80
CA VAL A 458 28.85 -23.45 -8.68
C VAL A 458 30.16 -22.97 -8.05
N SER A 459 30.16 -22.73 -6.74
CA SER A 459 31.37 -22.28 -6.06
C SER A 459 32.43 -23.38 -6.01
N ASP A 460 33.70 -22.97 -6.03
CA ASP A 460 34.85 -23.89 -5.91
C ASP A 460 34.77 -24.75 -4.65
N ASP A 461 34.22 -24.22 -3.54
CA ASP A 461 34.04 -24.93 -2.28
C ASP A 461 33.14 -26.17 -2.44
N ILE A 462 32.08 -26.10 -3.22
CA ILE A 462 31.18 -27.23 -3.50
C ILE A 462 31.93 -28.26 -4.33
N CYS A 463 32.69 -27.84 -5.34
CA CYS A 463 33.49 -28.71 -6.19
C CYS A 463 34.57 -29.42 -5.37
N HIS A 464 35.31 -28.68 -4.52
CA HIS A 464 36.33 -29.24 -3.63
C HIS A 464 35.75 -30.25 -2.64
N ARG A 465 34.56 -29.97 -2.10
CA ARG A 465 33.88 -30.89 -1.19
C ARG A 465 33.50 -32.21 -1.87
N VAL A 466 33.01 -32.20 -3.12
CA VAL A 466 32.72 -33.39 -3.90
C VAL A 466 34.01 -34.19 -4.13
N VAL A 467 35.10 -33.55 -4.55
CA VAL A 467 36.40 -34.16 -4.75
C VAL A 467 36.89 -34.83 -3.44
N GLN A 468 36.74 -34.13 -2.31
CA GLN A 468 37.11 -34.67 -0.99
C GLN A 468 36.28 -35.90 -0.62
N ILE A 469 34.96 -35.87 -0.86
CA ILE A 469 34.07 -37.02 -0.58
C ILE A 469 34.47 -38.22 -1.44
N VAL A 470 34.65 -38.02 -2.76
CA VAL A 470 35.04 -39.09 -3.69
C VAL A 470 36.42 -39.64 -3.32
N THR A 471 37.38 -38.77 -3.01
CA THR A 471 38.74 -39.20 -2.65
C THR A 471 38.77 -40.05 -1.36
N ASN A 472 37.92 -39.71 -0.39
CA ASN A 472 37.87 -40.42 0.91
C ASN A 472 37.00 -41.67 0.90
N ASN A 473 36.28 -41.98 -0.19
CA ASN A 473 35.38 -43.12 -0.29
C ASN A 473 35.75 -43.98 -1.52
N PRO A 474 36.48 -45.09 -1.36
CA PRO A 474 36.92 -45.94 -2.48
C PRO A 474 35.80 -46.45 -3.36
N ASP A 475 34.61 -46.70 -2.82
CA ASP A 475 33.44 -47.19 -3.53
C ASP A 475 32.86 -46.12 -4.52
N LEU A 476 33.19 -44.85 -4.32
CA LEU A 476 32.76 -43.75 -5.20
C LEU A 476 33.81 -43.44 -6.27
N GLN A 477 35.04 -43.95 -6.17
CA GLN A 477 36.10 -43.70 -7.15
C GLN A 477 35.93 -44.48 -8.45
N VAL A 478 35.15 -45.55 -8.40
CA VAL A 478 34.86 -46.43 -9.56
C VAL A 478 33.57 -46.00 -10.29
N PHE A 479 32.89 -45.03 -9.74
CA PHE A 479 31.66 -44.48 -10.25
C PHE A 479 31.92 -43.23 -11.09
#